data_a36952b1ca28c87c5143326c008f9c83
#
_entry.id   a36952b1ca28c87c5143326c008f9c83
#
_cell.length_a   1.000
_cell.length_b   1.000
_cell.length_c   1.000
_cell.angle_alpha   90.00
_cell.angle_beta   90.00
_cell.angle_gamma   90.00
#
_symmetry.space_group_name_H-M   'P 1'
#
loop_
_entity.id
_entity.type
_entity.pdbx_description
1 polymer ?
#
loop_
_entity_poly.entity_id
_entity_poly.type
_entity_poly.pdbx_seq_one_letter_code
_entity_poly.pdbx_strand_id
1 'polypeptide(L)'
;MEEKRDMKSVLDEDLEVLSKSNLAFEQFRGKSILITGATGLIGSLLVKTFLYCNQNHHLGMKVYALVRSIEKANTIFSDCVGAAELKCVIADLEKDELSDKIQIEGDCDYIIHAAAVTTSKLMVSNPVDNIRTAVNGTDKMLQFAVDKKCTSFIYISSMEIYGQPSKEGKTG
;
A
#
# COMPACT_ATOMS: atom_id res chain seq x y z
N MET A 1 -28.55 -12.99 22.00
CA MET A 1 -28.28 -11.72 21.26
C MET A 1 -26.76 -11.59 21.28
N GLU A 2 -26.10 -12.14 20.27
CA GLU A 2 -24.65 -11.94 20.10
C GLU A 2 -24.43 -10.49 19.67
N GLU A 3 -23.69 -9.76 20.50
CA GLU A 3 -23.17 -8.44 20.15
C GLU A 3 -22.36 -8.58 18.85
N LYS A 4 -22.88 -8.03 17.74
CA LYS A 4 -22.03 -7.70 16.60
C LYS A 4 -20.98 -6.72 17.10
N ARG A 5 -19.80 -7.23 17.48
CA ARG A 5 -18.62 -6.38 17.68
C ARG A 5 -18.49 -5.56 16.40
N ASP A 6 -18.64 -4.27 16.54
CA ASP A 6 -18.52 -3.36 15.41
C ASP A 6 -17.09 -3.53 14.87
N MET A 7 -16.94 -4.06 13.65
CA MET A 7 -15.61 -4.25 13.03
C MET A 7 -14.83 -2.94 12.96
N LYS A 8 -15.53 -1.80 13.00
CA LYS A 8 -14.94 -0.48 13.08
C LYS A 8 -14.22 -0.25 14.42
N SER A 9 -14.77 -0.76 15.52
CA SER A 9 -14.14 -0.65 16.84
C SER A 9 -12.84 -1.44 16.96
N VAL A 10 -12.75 -2.64 16.35
CA VAL A 10 -11.53 -3.45 16.34
C VAL A 10 -10.40 -2.76 15.57
N LEU A 11 -10.71 -2.21 14.39
CA LEU A 11 -9.72 -1.48 13.61
C LEU A 11 -9.22 -0.23 14.34
N ASP A 12 -10.13 0.50 14.99
CA ASP A 12 -9.78 1.71 15.73
C ASP A 12 -8.87 1.36 16.94
N GLU A 13 -9.15 0.24 17.64
CA GLU A 13 -8.31 -0.27 18.71
C GLU A 13 -6.90 -0.63 18.19
N ASP A 14 -6.80 -1.34 17.07
CA ASP A 14 -5.53 -1.72 16.45
C ASP A 14 -4.72 -0.49 16.03
N LEU A 15 -5.37 0.50 15.41
CA LEU A 15 -4.73 1.76 15.01
C LEU A 15 -4.23 2.55 16.23
N GLU A 16 -4.99 2.57 17.31
CA GLU A 16 -4.59 3.21 18.56
C GLU A 16 -3.36 2.52 19.19
N VAL A 17 -3.35 1.19 19.24
CA VAL A 17 -2.21 0.41 19.73
C VAL A 17 -0.96 0.67 18.90
N LEU A 18 -1.10 0.67 17.55
CA LEU A 18 0.01 0.96 16.65
C LEU A 18 0.55 2.38 16.86
N SER A 19 -0.31 3.37 16.97
CA SER A 19 0.12 4.78 17.12
C SER A 19 0.82 5.04 18.44
N LYS A 20 0.51 4.25 19.50
CA LYS A 20 1.17 4.34 20.81
C LYS A 20 2.43 3.46 20.94
N SER A 21 2.75 2.69 19.89
CA SER A 21 3.92 1.82 19.89
C SER A 21 5.23 2.61 19.80
N ASN A 22 6.34 1.98 20.17
CA ASN A 22 7.69 2.56 20.08
C ASN A 22 8.24 2.66 18.64
N LEU A 23 7.36 2.72 17.63
CA LEU A 23 7.79 2.94 16.26
C LEU A 23 8.22 4.40 16.07
N ALA A 24 9.27 4.59 15.29
CA ALA A 24 9.87 5.90 15.09
C ALA A 24 9.08 6.76 14.09
N PHE A 25 7.80 7.04 14.39
CA PHE A 25 6.91 7.80 13.50
C PHE A 25 7.45 9.20 13.15
N GLU A 26 8.24 9.81 14.03
CA GLU A 26 8.87 11.10 13.78
C GLU A 26 9.76 11.13 12.52
N GLN A 27 10.28 9.99 12.09
CA GLN A 27 11.06 9.88 10.85
C GLN A 27 10.24 10.17 9.59
N PHE A 28 8.91 10.06 9.69
CA PHE A 28 7.98 10.35 8.60
C PHE A 28 7.49 11.79 8.57
N ARG A 29 7.96 12.65 9.50
CA ARG A 29 7.51 14.04 9.58
C ARG A 29 7.80 14.80 8.28
N GLY A 30 6.74 15.37 7.69
CA GLY A 30 6.80 16.12 6.44
C GLY A 30 7.10 15.27 5.20
N LYS A 31 7.12 13.92 5.34
CA LYS A 31 7.47 12.98 4.28
C LYS A 31 6.29 12.61 3.41
N SER A 32 6.59 12.14 2.20
CA SER A 32 5.63 11.60 1.25
C SER A 32 5.76 10.09 1.14
N ILE A 33 4.64 9.39 1.17
CA ILE A 33 4.57 7.94 1.10
C ILE A 33 3.61 7.53 -0.02
N LEU A 34 4.10 6.77 -1.00
CA LEU A 34 3.28 6.18 -2.06
C LEU A 34 3.02 4.71 -1.76
N ILE A 35 1.76 4.31 -1.74
CA ILE A 35 1.35 2.93 -1.49
C ILE A 35 0.64 2.40 -2.73
N THR A 36 1.20 1.38 -3.38
CA THR A 36 0.52 0.67 -4.47
C THR A 36 -0.33 -0.47 -3.93
N GLY A 37 -1.35 -0.88 -4.69
CA GLY A 37 -2.29 -1.88 -4.17
C GLY A 37 -3.09 -1.37 -2.96
N ALA A 38 -3.24 -0.06 -2.86
CA ALA A 38 -3.81 0.65 -1.72
C ALA A 38 -5.26 0.23 -1.37
N THR A 39 -6.01 -0.34 -2.32
CA THR A 39 -7.37 -0.88 -2.08
C THR A 39 -7.39 -2.39 -1.79
N GLY A 40 -6.23 -3.02 -1.65
CA GLY A 40 -6.09 -4.40 -1.16
C GLY A 40 -6.12 -4.48 0.37
N LEU A 41 -6.10 -5.70 0.92
CA LEU A 41 -6.14 -5.92 2.36
C LEU A 41 -5.00 -5.20 3.10
N ILE A 42 -3.76 -5.49 2.74
CA ILE A 42 -2.58 -4.89 3.38
C ILE A 42 -2.48 -3.40 3.02
N GLY A 43 -2.66 -3.04 1.74
CA GLY A 43 -2.51 -1.66 1.29
C GLY A 43 -3.49 -0.70 1.95
N SER A 44 -4.77 -1.11 2.10
CA SER A 44 -5.77 -0.25 2.74
C SER A 44 -5.51 -0.06 4.23
N LEU A 45 -5.05 -1.11 4.91
CA LEU A 45 -4.66 -1.02 6.31
C LEU A 45 -3.46 -0.08 6.51
N LEU A 46 -2.45 -0.17 5.64
CA LEU A 46 -1.29 0.74 5.68
C LEU A 46 -1.71 2.20 5.47
N VAL A 47 -2.56 2.49 4.47
CA VAL A 47 -3.08 3.85 4.24
C VAL A 47 -3.76 4.38 5.51
N LYS A 48 -4.68 3.60 6.10
CA LYS A 48 -5.40 3.99 7.31
C LYS A 48 -4.45 4.18 8.50
N THR A 49 -3.47 3.31 8.67
CA THR A 49 -2.45 3.42 9.72
C THR A 49 -1.65 4.71 9.59
N PHE A 50 -1.14 5.01 8.39
CA PHE A 50 -0.37 6.25 8.18
C PHE A 50 -1.22 7.51 8.40
N LEU A 51 -2.47 7.52 7.96
CA LEU A 51 -3.37 8.65 8.20
C LEU A 51 -3.68 8.82 9.69
N TYR A 52 -3.96 7.73 10.40
CA TYR A 52 -4.23 7.76 11.84
C TYR A 52 -3.01 8.26 12.62
N CYS A 53 -1.82 7.74 12.34
CA CYS A 53 -0.58 8.19 12.98
C CYS A 53 -0.26 9.65 12.62
N ASN A 54 -0.52 10.06 11.37
CA ASN A 54 -0.34 11.43 10.92
C ASN A 54 -1.16 12.42 11.75
N GLN A 55 -2.43 12.10 12.01
CA GLN A 55 -3.31 12.92 12.84
C GLN A 55 -2.84 12.94 14.29
N ASN A 56 -2.54 11.78 14.89
CA ASN A 56 -2.20 11.69 16.31
C ASN A 56 -0.85 12.29 16.66
N HIS A 57 0.13 12.22 15.77
CA HIS A 57 1.48 12.75 15.99
C HIS A 57 1.74 14.08 15.26
N HIS A 58 0.74 14.62 14.55
CA HIS A 58 0.85 15.87 13.77
C HIS A 58 2.07 15.86 12.84
N LEU A 59 2.25 14.77 12.07
CA LEU A 59 3.46 14.55 11.29
C LEU A 59 3.49 15.36 9.98
N GLY A 60 2.33 15.77 9.46
CA GLY A 60 2.25 16.49 8.18
C GLY A 60 2.67 15.62 6.98
N MET A 61 2.52 14.29 7.10
CA MET A 61 2.81 13.36 6.00
C MET A 61 1.82 13.54 4.85
N LYS A 62 2.28 13.26 3.63
CA LYS A 62 1.42 13.11 2.46
C LYS A 62 1.34 11.63 2.09
N VAL A 63 0.14 11.08 2.07
CA VAL A 63 -0.12 9.68 1.73
C VAL A 63 -0.75 9.61 0.34
N TYR A 64 -0.06 8.97 -0.59
CA TYR A 64 -0.51 8.75 -1.96
C TYR A 64 -0.96 7.30 -2.10
N ALA A 65 -2.25 7.08 -2.35
CA ALA A 65 -2.83 5.77 -2.58
C ALA A 65 -2.95 5.52 -4.09
N LEU A 66 -2.09 4.67 -4.66
CA LEU A 66 -2.19 4.28 -6.07
C LEU A 66 -3.26 3.20 -6.23
N VAL A 67 -4.29 3.53 -7.00
CA VAL A 67 -5.50 2.73 -7.15
C VAL A 67 -5.88 2.60 -8.64
N ARG A 68 -6.56 1.51 -8.99
CA ARG A 68 -7.09 1.31 -10.36
C ARG A 68 -8.52 1.84 -10.52
N SER A 69 -9.30 1.93 -9.42
CA SER A 69 -10.67 2.44 -9.40
C SER A 69 -10.84 3.42 -8.26
N ILE A 70 -11.27 4.62 -8.62
CA ILE A 70 -11.57 5.68 -7.64
C ILE A 70 -12.83 5.36 -6.85
N GLU A 71 -13.81 4.68 -7.47
CA GLU A 71 -15.06 4.29 -6.82
C GLU A 71 -14.77 3.31 -5.67
N LYS A 72 -13.89 2.32 -5.93
CA LYS A 72 -13.45 1.38 -4.90
C LYS A 72 -12.67 2.09 -3.80
N ALA A 73 -11.80 3.02 -4.16
CA ALA A 73 -11.04 3.81 -3.19
C ALA A 73 -11.97 4.64 -2.29
N ASN A 74 -12.95 5.34 -2.87
CA ASN A 74 -13.93 6.12 -2.13
C ASN A 74 -14.76 5.29 -1.16
N THR A 75 -15.07 4.03 -1.52
CA THR A 75 -15.77 3.11 -0.63
C THR A 75 -14.89 2.68 0.55
N ILE A 76 -13.63 2.29 0.27
CA ILE A 76 -12.69 1.77 1.30
C ILE A 76 -12.22 2.87 2.25
N PHE A 77 -12.02 4.07 1.73
CA PHE A 77 -11.53 5.23 2.48
C PHE A 77 -12.64 6.22 2.85
N SER A 78 -13.92 5.80 2.85
CA SER A 78 -15.06 6.67 3.16
C SER A 78 -14.94 7.35 4.52
N ASP A 79 -14.33 6.68 5.48
CA ASP A 79 -14.03 7.17 6.83
C ASP A 79 -12.81 8.12 6.88
N CYS A 80 -12.02 8.16 5.81
CA CYS A 80 -10.86 9.05 5.64
C CYS A 80 -11.14 10.17 4.62
N VAL A 81 -12.38 10.27 4.10
CA VAL A 81 -12.76 11.32 3.13
C VAL A 81 -12.67 12.68 3.81
N GLY A 82 -11.88 13.58 3.19
CA GLY A 82 -11.62 14.91 3.74
C GLY A 82 -10.27 15.04 4.47
N ALA A 83 -9.54 13.93 4.66
CA ALA A 83 -8.15 14.04 5.09
C ALA A 83 -7.34 14.70 3.97
N ALA A 84 -6.90 15.94 4.19
CA ALA A 84 -6.13 16.70 3.19
C ALA A 84 -4.82 16.01 2.79
N GLU A 85 -4.36 15.12 3.65
CA GLU A 85 -3.11 14.35 3.51
C GLU A 85 -3.25 13.12 2.61
N LEU A 86 -4.48 12.63 2.33
CA LEU A 86 -4.71 11.49 1.43
C LEU A 86 -4.97 11.96 0.01
N LYS A 87 -4.14 11.49 -0.91
CA LYS A 87 -4.33 11.68 -2.36
C LYS A 87 -4.45 10.33 -3.07
N CYS A 88 -5.60 10.06 -3.67
CA CYS A 88 -5.77 8.89 -4.53
C CYS A 88 -5.21 9.20 -5.93
N VAL A 89 -4.28 8.38 -6.39
CA VAL A 89 -3.67 8.44 -7.73
C VAL A 89 -4.23 7.27 -8.54
N ILE A 90 -4.85 7.58 -9.68
CA ILE A 90 -5.42 6.55 -10.56
C ILE A 90 -4.36 6.15 -11.58
N ALA A 91 -3.87 4.91 -11.48
CA ALA A 91 -2.97 4.33 -12.47
C ALA A 91 -3.05 2.81 -12.50
N ASP A 92 -2.78 2.25 -13.67
CA ASP A 92 -2.62 0.82 -13.91
C ASP A 92 -1.14 0.53 -14.15
N LEU A 93 -0.51 -0.23 -13.26
CA LEU A 93 0.92 -0.55 -13.32
C LEU A 93 1.33 -1.25 -14.61
N GLU A 94 0.41 -1.96 -15.26
CA GLU A 94 0.67 -2.67 -16.50
C GLU A 94 0.61 -1.73 -17.72
N LYS A 95 -0.39 -0.83 -17.75
CA LYS A 95 -0.77 -0.10 -18.96
C LYS A 95 -0.25 1.32 -19.01
N ASP A 96 -0.10 1.95 -17.84
CA ASP A 96 0.21 3.38 -17.77
C ASP A 96 1.72 3.63 -17.68
N GLU A 97 2.13 4.79 -18.20
CA GLU A 97 3.42 5.40 -17.88
C GLU A 97 3.28 6.13 -16.54
N LEU A 98 3.99 5.61 -15.52
CA LEU A 98 3.78 6.04 -14.13
C LEU A 98 4.23 7.48 -13.89
N SER A 99 5.28 7.93 -14.57
CA SER A 99 5.78 9.32 -14.50
C SER A 99 4.71 10.35 -14.87
N ASP A 100 3.83 10.00 -15.82
CA ASP A 100 2.76 10.89 -16.31
C ASP A 100 1.55 10.86 -15.37
N LYS A 101 1.29 9.72 -14.74
CA LYS A 101 0.11 9.50 -13.90
C LYS A 101 0.33 9.88 -12.45
N ILE A 102 1.52 9.62 -11.92
CA ILE A 102 1.81 9.84 -10.51
C ILE A 102 2.36 11.25 -10.31
N GLN A 103 1.45 12.18 -10.05
CA GLN A 103 1.78 13.57 -9.72
C GLN A 103 1.97 13.68 -8.20
N ILE A 104 3.23 13.62 -7.74
CA ILE A 104 3.61 13.86 -6.34
C ILE A 104 4.19 15.26 -6.23
N GLU A 105 3.66 16.05 -5.29
CA GLU A 105 4.17 17.36 -4.97
C GLU A 105 5.50 17.24 -4.19
N GLY A 106 6.60 17.56 -4.85
CA GLY A 106 7.95 17.40 -4.29
C GLY A 106 8.51 16.00 -4.48
N ASP A 107 9.32 15.56 -3.51
CA ASP A 107 9.97 14.27 -3.53
C ASP A 107 9.01 13.14 -3.11
N CYS A 108 9.28 11.92 -3.59
CA CYS A 108 8.63 10.70 -3.12
C CYS A 108 9.57 10.01 -2.15
N ASP A 109 9.42 10.25 -0.84
CA ASP A 109 10.40 9.73 0.13
C ASP A 109 10.33 8.22 0.29
N TYR A 110 9.13 7.66 0.35
CA TYR A 110 8.92 6.23 0.60
C TYR A 110 7.91 5.65 -0.39
N ILE A 111 8.21 4.42 -0.84
CA ILE A 111 7.28 3.64 -1.66
C ILE A 111 7.05 2.29 -0.99
N ILE A 112 5.78 1.93 -0.77
CA ILE A 112 5.40 0.60 -0.33
C ILE A 112 4.64 -0.08 -1.48
N HIS A 113 5.31 -1.04 -2.10
CA HIS A 113 4.77 -1.75 -3.25
C HIS A 113 4.04 -3.03 -2.79
N ALA A 114 2.72 -2.91 -2.62
CA ALA A 114 1.84 -4.00 -2.19
C ALA A 114 0.86 -4.44 -3.30
N ALA A 115 1.01 -3.92 -4.52
CA ALA A 115 0.18 -4.32 -5.64
C ALA A 115 0.56 -5.72 -6.11
N ALA A 116 -0.39 -6.63 -6.06
CA ALA A 116 -0.28 -7.98 -6.60
C ALA A 116 -1.64 -8.50 -7.03
N VAL A 117 -1.66 -9.45 -7.94
CA VAL A 117 -2.87 -10.25 -8.24
C VAL A 117 -2.92 -11.37 -7.22
N THR A 118 -3.90 -11.32 -6.31
CA THR A 118 -4.01 -12.29 -5.20
C THR A 118 -5.12 -13.32 -5.39
N THR A 119 -5.89 -13.21 -6.48
CA THR A 119 -7.02 -14.11 -6.76
C THR A 119 -6.54 -15.32 -7.53
N SER A 120 -6.52 -16.51 -6.91
CA SER A 120 -6.09 -17.77 -7.53
C SER A 120 -6.77 -18.04 -8.88
N LYS A 121 -8.06 -17.73 -9.01
CA LYS A 121 -8.79 -17.87 -10.27
C LYS A 121 -8.17 -17.04 -11.41
N LEU A 122 -7.80 -15.79 -11.14
CA LEU A 122 -7.15 -14.92 -12.13
C LEU A 122 -5.71 -15.37 -12.42
N MET A 123 -5.00 -15.88 -11.41
CA MET A 123 -3.65 -16.41 -11.59
C MET A 123 -3.63 -17.59 -12.58
N VAL A 124 -4.63 -18.47 -12.49
CA VAL A 124 -4.74 -19.63 -13.38
C VAL A 124 -5.29 -19.25 -14.76
N SER A 125 -6.30 -18.38 -14.82
CA SER A 125 -6.94 -18.03 -16.10
C SER A 125 -6.11 -17.08 -16.97
N ASN A 126 -5.30 -16.19 -16.34
CA ASN A 126 -4.50 -15.19 -17.04
C ASN A 126 -3.04 -15.15 -16.52
N PRO A 127 -2.28 -16.25 -16.62
CA PRO A 127 -0.94 -16.32 -16.02
C PRO A 127 0.05 -15.33 -16.63
N VAL A 128 -0.05 -15.04 -17.91
CA VAL A 128 0.84 -14.12 -18.62
C VAL A 128 0.66 -12.68 -18.10
N ASP A 129 -0.59 -12.24 -17.95
CA ASP A 129 -0.88 -10.89 -17.45
C ASP A 129 -0.47 -10.75 -15.97
N ASN A 130 -0.62 -11.83 -15.18
CA ASN A 130 -0.11 -11.85 -13.81
C ASN A 130 1.40 -11.66 -13.74
N ILE A 131 2.14 -12.39 -14.57
CA ILE A 131 3.61 -12.24 -14.64
C ILE A 131 3.98 -10.83 -15.08
N ARG A 132 3.31 -10.29 -16.09
CA ARG A 132 3.56 -8.92 -16.56
C ARG A 132 3.29 -7.88 -15.49
N THR A 133 2.16 -7.98 -14.79
CA THR A 133 1.84 -7.06 -13.70
C THR A 133 2.86 -7.17 -12.57
N ALA A 134 3.27 -8.39 -12.19
CA ALA A 134 4.23 -8.58 -11.11
C ALA A 134 5.64 -8.13 -11.49
N VAL A 135 6.12 -8.47 -12.68
CA VAL A 135 7.50 -8.17 -13.10
C VAL A 135 7.60 -6.75 -13.65
N ASN A 136 6.84 -6.45 -14.71
CA ASN A 136 6.94 -5.14 -15.37
C ASN A 136 6.37 -4.01 -14.50
N GLY A 137 5.30 -4.30 -13.74
CA GLY A 137 4.74 -3.33 -12.80
C GLY A 137 5.72 -2.98 -11.70
N THR A 138 6.45 -3.98 -11.16
CA THR A 138 7.49 -3.74 -10.15
C THR A 138 8.67 -2.99 -10.76
N ASP A 139 9.12 -3.36 -11.96
CA ASP A 139 10.21 -2.67 -12.67
C ASP A 139 9.90 -1.20 -12.91
N LYS A 140 8.72 -0.88 -13.42
CA LYS A 140 8.24 0.50 -13.58
C LYS A 140 8.23 1.28 -12.26
N MET A 141 7.81 0.64 -11.17
CA MET A 141 7.82 1.27 -9.84
C MET A 141 9.23 1.51 -9.31
N LEU A 142 10.17 0.59 -9.57
CA LEU A 142 11.58 0.77 -9.24
C LEU A 142 12.20 1.92 -10.04
N GLN A 143 11.91 2.01 -11.34
CA GLN A 143 12.37 3.13 -12.17
C GLN A 143 11.80 4.46 -11.66
N PHE A 144 10.49 4.50 -11.35
CA PHE A 144 9.86 5.66 -10.74
C PHE A 144 10.55 6.06 -9.42
N ALA A 145 10.90 5.09 -8.57
CA ALA A 145 11.62 5.33 -7.32
C ALA A 145 12.99 5.96 -7.54
N VAL A 146 13.72 5.51 -8.56
CA VAL A 146 15.03 6.09 -8.96
C VAL A 146 14.85 7.53 -9.44
N ASP A 147 13.90 7.76 -10.34
CA ASP A 147 13.65 9.08 -10.94
C ASP A 147 13.23 10.10 -9.88
N LYS A 148 12.45 9.67 -8.88
CA LYS A 148 12.01 10.50 -7.74
C LYS A 148 13.01 10.54 -6.58
N LYS A 149 14.17 9.91 -6.70
CA LYS A 149 15.20 9.82 -5.66
C LYS A 149 14.65 9.33 -4.33
N CYS A 150 13.79 8.31 -4.40
CA CYS A 150 13.13 7.74 -3.25
C CYS A 150 14.14 7.29 -2.18
N THR A 151 13.87 7.60 -0.93
CA THR A 151 14.74 7.22 0.20
C THR A 151 14.68 5.72 0.47
N SER A 152 13.49 5.12 0.36
CA SER A 152 13.31 3.68 0.56
C SER A 152 12.15 3.12 -0.26
N PHE A 153 12.39 1.96 -0.83
CA PHE A 153 11.41 1.16 -1.56
C PHE A 153 11.19 -0.17 -0.82
N ILE A 154 9.96 -0.40 -0.37
CA ILE A 154 9.56 -1.62 0.34
C ILE A 154 8.68 -2.44 -0.59
N TYR A 155 9.13 -3.64 -0.93
CA TYR A 155 8.37 -4.62 -1.69
C TYR A 155 7.78 -5.67 -0.75
N ILE A 156 6.45 -5.81 -0.72
CA ILE A 156 5.77 -6.74 0.21
C ILE A 156 6.07 -8.19 -0.12
N SER A 157 6.38 -8.51 -1.39
CA SER A 157 6.70 -9.88 -1.82
C SER A 157 5.53 -10.86 -1.62
N SER A 158 5.83 -12.15 -1.58
CA SER A 158 4.85 -13.22 -1.40
C SER A 158 5.50 -14.42 -0.69
N MET A 159 4.71 -15.17 0.06
CA MET A 159 5.13 -16.45 0.65
C MET A 159 5.56 -17.48 -0.39
N GLU A 160 5.11 -17.34 -1.63
CA GLU A 160 5.43 -18.26 -2.74
C GLU A 160 6.93 -18.29 -3.08
N ILE A 161 7.69 -17.25 -2.69
CA ILE A 161 9.15 -17.21 -2.89
C ILE A 161 9.88 -18.35 -2.16
N TYR A 162 9.28 -18.87 -1.08
CA TYR A 162 9.89 -19.95 -0.30
C TYR A 162 9.60 -21.34 -0.89
N GLY A 163 8.73 -21.44 -1.92
CA GLY A 163 8.34 -22.71 -2.52
C GLY A 163 7.57 -23.61 -1.55
N GLN A 164 7.57 -24.91 -1.84
CA GLN A 164 7.00 -25.89 -0.92
C GLN A 164 8.07 -26.32 0.08
N PRO A 165 7.81 -26.20 1.40
CA PRO A 165 8.76 -26.71 2.41
C PRO A 165 8.94 -28.21 2.22
N SER A 166 10.20 -28.67 2.18
CA SER A 166 10.49 -30.10 2.18
C SER A 166 9.94 -30.74 3.45
N LYS A 167 9.63 -32.06 3.39
CA LYS A 167 9.17 -32.81 4.58
C LYS A 167 10.17 -32.76 5.75
N GLU A 168 11.40 -32.35 5.52
CA GLU A 168 12.46 -32.24 6.50
C GLU A 168 12.57 -30.84 7.15
N GLY A 169 11.65 -29.92 6.86
CA GLY A 169 11.49 -28.65 7.60
C GLY A 169 12.66 -27.66 7.48
N LYS A 170 13.59 -27.86 6.55
CA LYS A 170 14.65 -26.89 6.28
C LYS A 170 14.28 -26.05 5.08
N THR A 171 13.69 -24.89 5.34
CA THR A 171 13.72 -23.79 4.40
C THR A 171 15.15 -23.24 4.40
N GLY A 172 15.78 -23.27 3.22
CA GLY A 172 17.11 -22.70 3.02
C GLY A 172 17.15 -21.20 3.25
#